data_17ffb333200e9d97666a86af11c074c3
#
_entry.id   17ffb333200e9d97666a86af11c074c3
#
_cell.length_a   1.000
_cell.length_b   1.000
_cell.length_c   1.000
_cell.angle_alpha   90.00
_cell.angle_beta   90.00
_cell.angle_gamma   90.00
#
_symmetry.space_group_name_H-M   'P 1'
#
loop_
_entity.id
_entity.type
_entity.pdbx_description
1 polymer ?
#
loop_
_entity_poly.entity_id
_entity_poly.type
_entity_poly.pdbx_seq_one_letter_code
_entity_poly.pdbx_strand_id
1 'polypeptide(L)'
;MSMLDMARYVKELEDEEVKVLRAFARMLREHESLDEESIAINARMHIDRVRYALKRLNEKNLIYKSPSKGYHLVYAGLDVLALKELAGRGVIAGVGRMIGIGKEADVLEAVDDNGRMLAVKFFRIGRVSFRSVARKRMMKD
;
A
#
# COMPACT_ATOMS: atom_id res chain seq x y z
N MET A 1 8.57 6.99 5.60
CA MET A 1 8.14 6.09 6.69
C MET A 1 9.31 5.25 7.15
N SER A 2 9.50 5.12 8.45
CA SER A 2 10.56 4.28 8.98
C SER A 2 10.17 2.80 8.92
N MET A 3 11.16 1.91 9.00
CA MET A 3 10.90 0.47 9.03
C MET A 3 10.14 0.04 10.28
N LEU A 4 10.40 0.71 11.42
CA LEU A 4 9.67 0.45 12.66
C LEU A 4 8.19 0.80 12.50
N ASP A 5 7.89 1.90 11.82
CA ASP A 5 6.51 2.30 11.54
C ASP A 5 5.82 1.30 10.63
N MET A 6 6.50 0.83 9.60
CA MET A 6 5.94 -0.16 8.68
C MET A 6 5.60 -1.45 9.42
N ALA A 7 6.51 -1.97 10.22
CA ALA A 7 6.28 -3.20 11.00
C ALA A 7 5.10 -3.01 11.97
N ARG A 8 5.03 -1.86 12.63
CA ARG A 8 3.94 -1.54 13.55
C ARG A 8 2.60 -1.51 12.82
N TYR A 9 2.54 -0.85 11.67
CA TYR A 9 1.28 -0.74 10.91
C TYR A 9 0.80 -2.08 10.39
N VAL A 10 1.70 -2.97 10.00
CA VAL A 10 1.32 -4.34 9.61
C VAL A 10 0.57 -5.04 10.73
N LYS A 11 0.99 -4.85 11.98
CA LYS A 11 0.34 -5.44 13.15
C LYS A 11 -0.95 -4.71 13.55
N GLU A 12 -0.95 -3.39 13.48
CA GLU A 12 -2.00 -2.56 14.08
C GLU A 12 -3.16 -2.21 13.15
N LEU A 13 -3.01 -2.38 11.83
CA LEU A 13 -4.11 -2.07 10.92
C LEU A 13 -5.36 -2.86 11.26
N GLU A 14 -6.46 -2.15 11.43
CA GLU A 14 -7.77 -2.76 11.66
C GLU A 14 -8.33 -3.31 10.34
N ASP A 15 -9.27 -4.25 10.43
CA ASP A 15 -9.89 -4.86 9.26
C ASP A 15 -10.49 -3.83 8.31
N GLU A 16 -11.09 -2.77 8.85
CA GLU A 16 -11.69 -1.71 8.06
C GLU A 16 -10.65 -0.94 7.26
N GLU A 17 -9.48 -0.69 7.85
CA GLU A 17 -8.37 -0.05 7.17
C GLU A 17 -7.83 -0.93 6.04
N VAL A 18 -7.72 -2.23 6.30
CA VAL A 18 -7.28 -3.20 5.29
C VAL A 18 -8.25 -3.25 4.12
N LYS A 19 -9.55 -3.28 4.40
CA LYS A 19 -10.58 -3.28 3.36
C LYS A 19 -10.51 -2.04 2.48
N VAL A 20 -10.28 -0.89 3.07
CA VAL A 20 -10.14 0.36 2.32
C VAL A 20 -8.88 0.34 1.46
N LEU A 21 -7.75 -0.10 2.00
CA LEU A 21 -6.52 -0.24 1.22
C LEU A 21 -6.68 -1.21 0.05
N ARG A 22 -7.39 -2.32 0.27
CA ARG A 22 -7.69 -3.27 -0.82
C ARG A 22 -8.55 -2.64 -1.90
N ALA A 23 -9.52 -1.81 -1.52
CA ALA A 23 -10.34 -1.08 -2.49
C ALA A 23 -9.48 -0.18 -3.36
N PHE A 24 -8.55 0.58 -2.76
CA PHE A 24 -7.58 1.38 -3.50
C PHE A 24 -6.77 0.51 -4.47
N ALA A 25 -6.24 -0.60 -3.99
CA ALA A 25 -5.40 -1.48 -4.80
C ALA A 25 -6.17 -2.04 -6.01
N ARG A 26 -7.44 -2.42 -5.82
CA ARG A 26 -8.28 -2.93 -6.91
C ARG A 26 -8.57 -1.86 -7.96
N MET A 27 -8.73 -0.61 -7.53
CA MET A 27 -9.14 0.49 -8.41
C MET A 27 -7.97 1.30 -8.96
N LEU A 28 -6.74 0.95 -8.56
CA LEU A 28 -5.54 1.72 -8.89
C LEU A 28 -5.28 1.86 -10.38
N ARG A 29 -5.60 0.83 -11.16
CA ARG A 29 -5.37 0.84 -12.61
C ARG A 29 -6.25 1.85 -13.35
N GLU A 30 -7.42 2.12 -12.83
CA GLU A 30 -8.43 2.93 -13.51
C GLU A 30 -8.49 4.37 -12.98
N HIS A 31 -8.05 4.57 -11.73
CA HIS A 31 -8.22 5.85 -11.05
C HIS A 31 -6.99 6.25 -10.26
N GLU A 32 -6.52 7.48 -10.47
CA GLU A 32 -5.45 8.05 -9.65
C GLU A 32 -5.96 8.50 -8.29
N SER A 33 -7.24 8.90 -8.23
CA SER A 33 -7.85 9.36 -6.98
C SER A 33 -9.25 8.77 -6.86
N LEU A 34 -9.69 8.61 -5.62
CA LEU A 34 -10.98 8.01 -5.31
C LEU A 34 -11.74 8.89 -4.33
N ASP A 35 -13.06 9.00 -4.54
CA ASP A 35 -13.93 9.65 -3.57
C ASP A 35 -14.44 8.63 -2.54
N GLU A 36 -15.05 9.15 -1.47
CA GLU A 36 -15.53 8.32 -0.38
C GLU A 36 -16.59 7.32 -0.82
N GLU A 37 -17.50 7.74 -1.68
CA GLU A 37 -18.60 6.89 -2.16
C GLU A 37 -18.10 5.72 -2.99
N SER A 38 -17.16 5.97 -3.89
CA SER A 38 -16.57 4.92 -4.72
C SER A 38 -15.84 3.89 -3.86
N ILE A 39 -15.11 4.35 -2.84
CA ILE A 39 -14.43 3.47 -1.91
C ILE A 39 -15.45 2.64 -1.12
N ALA A 40 -16.51 3.26 -0.63
CA ALA A 40 -17.55 2.57 0.13
C ALA A 40 -18.21 1.46 -0.68
N ILE A 41 -18.52 1.74 -1.93
CA ILE A 41 -19.12 0.75 -2.84
C ILE A 41 -18.17 -0.40 -3.08
N ASN A 42 -16.92 -0.10 -3.43
CA ASN A 42 -15.93 -1.15 -3.74
C ASN A 42 -15.59 -1.98 -2.52
N ALA A 43 -15.43 -1.35 -1.36
CA ALA A 43 -15.09 -2.04 -0.12
C ALA A 43 -16.31 -2.72 0.54
N ARG A 44 -17.52 -2.43 0.07
CA ARG A 44 -18.78 -2.91 0.66
C ARG A 44 -18.88 -2.53 2.13
N MET A 45 -18.66 -1.24 2.39
CA MET A 45 -18.65 -0.69 3.74
C MET A 45 -19.59 0.50 3.82
N HIS A 46 -20.14 0.73 5.02
CA HIS A 46 -20.92 1.93 5.30
C HIS A 46 -20.00 3.15 5.18
N ILE A 47 -20.55 4.25 4.68
CA ILE A 47 -19.77 5.47 4.43
C ILE A 47 -19.09 6.02 5.70
N ASP A 48 -19.74 5.92 6.85
CA ASP A 48 -19.16 6.41 8.11
C ASP A 48 -17.92 5.63 8.50
N ARG A 49 -17.92 4.32 8.24
CA ARG A 49 -16.77 3.46 8.51
C ARG A 49 -15.64 3.74 7.54
N VAL A 50 -15.97 4.01 6.28
CA VAL A 50 -14.99 4.41 5.28
C VAL A 50 -14.29 5.71 5.70
N ARG A 51 -15.06 6.70 6.14
CA ARG A 51 -14.51 7.99 6.60
C ARG A 51 -13.57 7.81 7.79
N TYR A 52 -13.95 6.96 8.73
CA TYR A 52 -13.11 6.63 9.89
C TYR A 52 -11.79 6.00 9.44
N ALA A 53 -11.85 4.99 8.58
CA ALA A 53 -10.67 4.30 8.07
C ALA A 53 -9.77 5.25 7.25
N LEU A 54 -10.36 6.09 6.40
CA LEU A 54 -9.59 7.05 5.59
C LEU A 54 -8.84 8.04 6.47
N LYS A 55 -9.48 8.53 7.52
CA LYS A 55 -8.83 9.45 8.46
C LYS A 55 -7.60 8.80 9.09
N ARG A 56 -7.74 7.58 9.58
CA ARG A 56 -6.65 6.84 10.21
C ARG A 56 -5.52 6.52 9.21
N LEU A 57 -5.87 6.09 8.01
CA LEU A 57 -4.87 5.80 6.98
C LEU A 57 -4.12 7.06 6.55
N ASN A 58 -4.81 8.18 6.46
CA ASN A 58 -4.18 9.47 6.14
C ASN A 58 -3.22 9.91 7.25
N GLU A 59 -3.61 9.72 8.50
CA GLU A 59 -2.74 10.04 9.64
C GLU A 59 -1.47 9.18 9.65
N LYS A 60 -1.56 7.95 9.15
CA LYS A 60 -0.42 7.03 9.04
C LYS A 60 0.40 7.24 7.77
N ASN A 61 0.00 8.18 6.93
CA ASN A 61 0.67 8.46 5.65
C ASN A 61 0.69 7.28 4.69
N LEU A 62 -0.33 6.43 4.75
CA LEU A 62 -0.51 5.31 3.82
C LEU A 62 -1.36 5.69 2.61
N ILE A 63 -2.10 6.76 2.75
CA ILE A 63 -2.83 7.46 1.69
C ILE A 63 -2.65 8.95 1.94
N TYR A 64 -3.05 9.78 0.98
CA TYR A 64 -3.16 11.21 1.24
C TYR A 64 -4.42 11.77 0.60
N LYS A 65 -4.94 12.84 1.20
CA LYS A 65 -6.10 13.55 0.70
C LYS A 65 -5.65 14.75 -0.11
N SER A 66 -6.07 14.80 -1.37
CA SER A 66 -5.85 15.95 -2.23
C SER A 66 -6.88 17.03 -1.88
N PRO A 67 -6.53 18.32 -1.94
CA PRO A 67 -7.49 19.38 -1.66
C PRO A 67 -8.73 19.37 -2.56
N SER A 68 -8.61 18.88 -3.78
CA SER A 68 -9.69 18.96 -4.76
C SER A 68 -10.08 17.64 -5.43
N LYS A 69 -9.30 16.56 -5.27
CA LYS A 69 -9.47 15.36 -6.07
C LYS A 69 -9.65 14.06 -5.27
N GLY A 70 -9.99 14.14 -4.01
CA GLY A 70 -10.24 12.95 -3.20
C GLY A 70 -8.95 12.36 -2.62
N TYR A 71 -8.92 11.05 -2.50
CA TYR A 71 -7.85 10.31 -1.81
C TYR A 71 -6.97 9.55 -2.79
N HIS A 72 -5.68 9.47 -2.47
CA HIS A 72 -4.68 8.80 -3.29
C HIS A 72 -3.90 7.78 -2.47
N LEU A 73 -3.67 6.62 -3.05
CA LEU A 73 -2.82 5.60 -2.45
C LEU A 73 -1.36 5.95 -2.70
N VAL A 74 -0.51 5.72 -1.71
CA VAL A 74 0.95 5.86 -1.87
C VAL A 74 1.62 4.50 -1.79
N TYR A 75 2.87 4.39 -2.24
CA TYR A 75 3.60 3.12 -2.20
C TYR A 75 3.63 2.52 -0.80
N ALA A 76 3.80 3.35 0.23
CA ALA A 76 3.80 2.87 1.62
C ALA A 76 2.52 2.12 1.96
N GLY A 77 1.37 2.60 1.47
CA GLY A 77 0.09 1.92 1.68
C GLY A 77 0.04 0.56 1.00
N LEU A 78 0.53 0.47 -0.23
CA LEU A 78 0.62 -0.80 -0.95
C LEU A 78 1.56 -1.77 -0.25
N ASP A 79 2.70 -1.28 0.23
CA ASP A 79 3.70 -2.11 0.89
C ASP A 79 3.17 -2.70 2.18
N VAL A 80 2.52 -1.87 3.01
CA VAL A 80 1.93 -2.34 4.26
C VAL A 80 0.84 -3.36 3.99
N LEU A 81 0.00 -3.12 2.99
CA LEU A 81 -1.04 -4.07 2.61
C LEU A 81 -0.44 -5.41 2.19
N ALA A 82 0.59 -5.38 1.34
CA ALA A 82 1.26 -6.60 0.88
C ALA A 82 1.88 -7.37 2.03
N LEU A 83 2.57 -6.70 2.94
CA LEU A 83 3.17 -7.34 4.11
C LEU A 83 2.09 -7.93 5.03
N LYS A 84 0.99 -7.22 5.20
CA LYS A 84 -0.15 -7.70 6.00
C LYS A 84 -0.70 -9.00 5.43
N GLU A 85 -0.82 -9.10 4.12
CA GLU A 85 -1.31 -10.30 3.46
C GLU A 85 -0.31 -11.46 3.56
N LEU A 86 0.98 -11.19 3.38
CA LEU A 86 2.01 -12.22 3.54
C LEU A 86 2.05 -12.75 4.97
N ALA A 87 1.95 -11.86 5.95
CA ALA A 87 1.90 -12.26 7.36
C ALA A 87 0.64 -13.09 7.66
N GLY A 88 -0.50 -12.66 7.11
CA GLY A 88 -1.76 -13.38 7.29
C GLY A 88 -1.75 -14.78 6.69
N ARG A 89 -0.98 -15.00 5.64
CA ARG A 89 -0.82 -16.31 5.00
C ARG A 89 0.28 -17.15 5.64
N GLY A 90 0.97 -16.63 6.65
CA GLY A 90 2.05 -17.34 7.31
C GLY A 90 3.36 -17.38 6.51
N VAL A 91 3.48 -16.55 5.47
CA VAL A 91 4.70 -16.52 4.65
C VAL A 91 5.84 -15.83 5.40
N ILE A 92 5.51 -14.74 6.12
CA ILE A 92 6.48 -14.01 6.93
C ILE A 92 5.98 -13.94 8.37
N ALA A 93 6.91 -13.94 9.32
CA ALA A 93 6.63 -13.75 10.74
C ALA A 93 7.16 -12.43 11.24
N GLY A 94 8.12 -11.83 10.54
CA GLY A 94 8.69 -10.54 10.91
C GLY A 94 9.39 -9.90 9.74
N VAL A 95 9.63 -8.60 9.86
CA VAL A 95 10.34 -7.82 8.86
C VAL A 95 11.60 -7.21 9.47
N GLY A 96 12.65 -7.13 8.67
CA GLY A 96 13.89 -6.51 9.06
C GLY A 96 14.07 -5.16 8.40
N ARG A 97 15.22 -4.96 7.77
CA ARG A 97 15.59 -3.70 7.15
C ARG A 97 15.47 -3.73 5.64
N MET A 98 15.39 -2.56 5.05
CA MET A 98 15.47 -2.42 3.60
C MET A 98 16.91 -2.66 3.17
N ILE A 99 17.14 -3.68 2.34
CA ILE A 99 18.48 -4.08 1.93
C ILE A 99 18.83 -3.68 0.50
N GLY A 100 17.87 -3.16 -0.24
CA GLY A 100 18.12 -2.66 -1.59
C GLY A 100 17.05 -1.68 -2.00
N ILE A 101 17.47 -0.58 -2.64
CA ILE A 101 16.57 0.42 -3.22
C ILE A 101 17.02 0.65 -4.64
N GLY A 102 16.16 0.28 -5.60
CA GLY A 102 16.46 0.41 -7.02
C GLY A 102 15.36 1.13 -7.77
N LYS A 103 15.56 1.26 -9.07
CA LYS A 103 14.57 1.92 -9.93
C LYS A 103 13.31 1.08 -10.11
N GLU A 104 13.46 -0.22 -10.10
CA GLU A 104 12.36 -1.13 -10.40
C GLU A 104 11.84 -1.90 -9.19
N ALA A 105 12.62 -1.98 -8.13
CA ALA A 105 12.22 -2.71 -6.93
C ALA A 105 12.98 -2.23 -5.71
N ASP A 106 12.29 -2.30 -4.57
CA ASP A 106 12.90 -2.19 -3.25
C ASP A 106 12.89 -3.58 -2.64
N VAL A 107 13.95 -3.95 -1.93
CA VAL A 107 14.07 -5.28 -1.33
C VAL A 107 14.12 -5.15 0.18
N LEU A 108 13.19 -5.83 0.84
CA LEU A 108 13.05 -5.84 2.29
C LEU A 108 13.43 -7.20 2.83
N GLU A 109 14.23 -7.21 3.88
CA GLU A 109 14.57 -8.42 4.61
C GLU A 109 13.39 -8.86 5.47
N ALA A 110 13.11 -10.16 5.51
CA ALA A 110 12.02 -10.72 6.32
C ALA A 110 12.45 -12.07 6.88
N VAL A 111 11.68 -12.59 7.83
CA VAL A 111 11.89 -13.94 8.37
C VAL A 111 10.58 -14.69 8.41
N ASP A 112 10.64 -16.01 8.25
CA ASP A 112 9.46 -16.88 8.43
C ASP A 112 9.42 -17.39 9.88
N ASP A 113 8.41 -18.22 10.19
CA ASP A 113 8.20 -18.78 11.53
C ASP A 113 9.35 -19.67 11.99
N ASN A 114 10.14 -20.20 11.07
CA ASN A 114 11.27 -21.08 11.37
C ASN A 114 12.60 -20.31 11.48
N GLY A 115 12.54 -18.98 11.41
CA GLY A 115 13.74 -18.15 11.47
C GLY A 115 14.50 -18.08 10.15
N ARG A 116 13.92 -18.59 9.06
CA ARG A 116 14.57 -18.56 7.75
C ARG A 116 14.47 -17.16 7.15
N MET A 117 15.60 -16.68 6.62
CA MET A 117 15.66 -15.36 6.00
C MET A 117 15.00 -15.36 4.63
N LEU A 118 14.21 -14.34 4.35
CA LEU A 118 13.50 -14.13 3.11
C LEU A 118 13.77 -12.73 2.60
N ALA A 119 13.59 -12.54 1.29
CA ALA A 119 13.62 -11.23 0.67
C ALA A 119 12.26 -10.93 0.07
N VAL A 120 11.67 -9.81 0.45
CA VAL A 120 10.41 -9.34 -0.13
C VAL A 120 10.75 -8.23 -1.12
N LYS A 121 10.36 -8.40 -2.36
CA LYS A 121 10.57 -7.40 -3.40
C LYS A 121 9.29 -6.62 -3.65
N PHE A 122 9.37 -5.31 -3.50
CA PHE A 122 8.29 -4.41 -3.88
C PHE A 122 8.64 -3.83 -5.25
N PHE A 123 7.91 -4.24 -6.26
CA PHE A 123 8.17 -3.77 -7.62
C PHE A 123 7.67 -2.34 -7.81
N ARG A 124 8.54 -1.51 -8.37
CA ARG A 124 8.29 -0.08 -8.61
C ARG A 124 8.45 0.21 -10.09
N ILE A 125 7.38 0.17 -10.83
CA ILE A 125 7.45 0.45 -12.26
C ILE A 125 7.83 1.91 -12.45
N GLY A 126 9.11 2.14 -12.78
CA GLY A 126 9.62 3.46 -13.10
C GLY A 126 9.90 4.39 -11.94
N ARG A 127 9.55 4.06 -10.73
CA ARG A 127 9.75 4.85 -9.49
C ARG A 127 9.49 6.35 -9.67
N VAL A 128 8.57 6.67 -10.55
CA VAL A 128 8.08 8.02 -10.83
C VAL A 128 6.56 7.95 -10.77
N SER A 129 5.88 9.06 -10.99
CA SER A 129 4.42 9.04 -11.00
C SER A 129 3.90 8.10 -12.09
N PHE A 130 2.69 7.57 -11.90
CA PHE A 130 2.03 6.75 -12.91
C PHE A 130 1.91 7.47 -14.25
N ARG A 131 1.74 8.78 -14.21
CA ARG A 131 1.70 9.61 -15.40
C ARG A 131 3.00 9.54 -16.19
N SER A 132 4.14 9.58 -15.48
CA SER A 132 5.47 9.48 -16.13
C SER A 132 5.70 8.09 -16.71
N VAL A 133 5.24 7.05 -16.04
CA VAL A 133 5.33 5.68 -16.52
C VAL A 133 4.55 5.53 -17.83
N ALA A 134 3.32 6.02 -17.87
CA ALA A 134 2.48 5.98 -19.06
C ALA A 134 3.15 6.71 -20.23
N ARG A 135 3.72 7.88 -19.98
CA ARG A 135 4.42 8.66 -21.00
C ARG A 135 5.62 7.90 -21.57
N LYS A 136 6.41 7.25 -20.72
CA LYS A 136 7.56 6.46 -21.16
C LYS A 136 7.14 5.30 -22.05
N ARG A 137 6.05 4.62 -21.72
CA ARG A 137 5.53 3.53 -22.54
C ARG A 137 5.09 4.03 -23.92
N MET A 138 4.44 5.17 -23.96
CA MET A 138 4.02 5.77 -25.23
C MET A 138 5.20 6.15 -26.10
N MET A 139 6.29 6.60 -25.50
CA MET A 139 7.50 7.00 -26.23
C MET A 139 8.28 5.82 -26.79
N LYS A 140 8.14 4.64 -26.21
CA LYS A 140 8.84 3.43 -26.66
C LYS A 140 8.15 2.75 -27.83
N ASP A 141 6.90 3.00 -27.98
CA ASP A 141 6.11 2.42 -29.06
C ASP A 141 6.03 3.35 -30.28
#